data_db88514ee40d6aa0446e9b7fd331bdea
#
_entry.id   db88514ee40d6aa0446e9b7fd331bdea
#
_cell.length_a   1.000
_cell.length_b   1.000
_cell.length_c   1.000
_cell.angle_alpha   90.00
_cell.angle_beta   90.00
_cell.angle_gamma   90.00
#
_symmetry.space_group_name_H-M   'P 1'
#
loop_
_entity.id
_entity.type
_entity.pdbx_description
1 polymer ?
#
loop_
_entity_poly.entity_id
_entity_poly.type
_entity_poly.pdbx_seq_one_letter_code
_entity_poly.pdbx_strand_id
1 'polypeptide(L)'
;MSSQSTQGYVQSVDHFANQQRQPEEALYLLLDPFAGCPPEHPLAIAALSEALGSDAVTRIDCSRLVQDPECWPALVRLAEPGDAPTALAPLSATCAARESAATWHHVCGWLISDQPADLIAQHISQQCQVLHQPEPHGITAWFEPVRLALLRATLKNAGEVLGPVRSWLHPDGSGSCEVFEREPMAGELAVPEAVRATQHVAPQIIQLLGAWHRLSAVQHPHAPWHFPGSSGLPENAPTHAMNLILKAFRQGLRDRADIQCMCLHMLMIHPLLLQHPTIQHEVERAAAGEQRLADRFASYDDCTWSHIVAGLPKARSYP
;
A
#
# COMPACT_ATOMS: atom_id res chain seq x y z
N MET A 1 1.33 19.14 -0.50
CA MET A 1 2.12 18.31 -1.45
C MET A 1 2.90 19.24 -2.38
N SER A 2 4.16 18.92 -2.65
CA SER A 2 4.96 19.75 -3.53
C SER A 2 4.57 19.53 -5.00
N SER A 3 4.63 20.59 -5.81
CA SER A 3 4.45 20.53 -7.28
C SER A 3 5.41 19.51 -7.93
N GLN A 4 6.54 19.23 -7.31
CA GLN A 4 7.55 18.27 -7.78
C GLN A 4 7.07 16.81 -7.73
N SER A 5 6.35 16.38 -6.68
CA SER A 5 5.82 15.01 -6.60
C SER A 5 4.82 14.75 -7.72
N THR A 6 3.89 15.67 -7.96
CA THR A 6 2.88 15.52 -9.03
C THR A 6 3.54 15.43 -10.40
N GLN A 7 4.57 16.24 -10.66
CA GLN A 7 5.30 16.19 -11.92
C GLN A 7 6.04 14.87 -12.11
N GLY A 8 6.62 14.31 -11.04
CA GLY A 8 7.27 13.00 -11.05
C GLY A 8 6.32 11.88 -11.46
N TYR A 9 5.11 11.82 -10.87
CA TYR A 9 4.08 10.84 -11.25
C TYR A 9 3.69 10.95 -12.73
N VAL A 10 3.40 12.17 -13.20
CA VAL A 10 3.02 12.41 -14.61
C VAL A 10 4.13 11.96 -15.56
N GLN A 11 5.40 12.25 -15.24
CA GLN A 11 6.55 11.83 -16.06
C GLN A 11 6.72 10.32 -16.06
N SER A 12 6.54 9.65 -14.90
CA SER A 12 6.64 8.19 -14.81
C SER A 12 5.56 7.50 -15.64
N VAL A 13 4.30 7.98 -15.57
CA VAL A 13 3.20 7.43 -16.36
C VAL A 13 3.37 7.70 -17.84
N ASP A 14 3.82 8.89 -18.23
CA ASP A 14 4.11 9.23 -19.62
C ASP A 14 5.23 8.34 -20.20
N HIS A 15 6.32 8.17 -19.47
CA HIS A 15 7.41 7.28 -19.87
C HIS A 15 6.94 5.82 -20.01
N PHE A 16 6.20 5.32 -19.02
CA PHE A 16 5.65 3.97 -19.03
C PHE A 16 4.72 3.75 -20.22
N ALA A 17 3.79 4.67 -20.47
CA ALA A 17 2.80 4.57 -21.53
C ALA A 17 3.38 4.70 -22.95
N ASN A 18 4.40 5.54 -23.14
CA ASN A 18 4.91 5.89 -24.48
C ASN A 18 6.25 5.22 -24.83
N GLN A 19 7.06 4.81 -23.84
CA GLN A 19 8.39 4.27 -24.08
C GLN A 19 8.53 2.80 -23.70
N GLN A 20 7.75 2.31 -22.72
CA GLN A 20 7.82 0.90 -22.33
C GLN A 20 6.78 0.02 -23.01
N ARG A 21 5.66 0.61 -23.45
CA ARG A 21 4.58 -0.11 -24.13
C ARG A 21 4.96 -0.45 -25.57
N GLN A 22 4.74 -1.72 -25.94
CA GLN A 22 4.90 -2.21 -27.33
C GLN A 22 3.68 -1.80 -28.18
N PRO A 23 3.82 -1.70 -29.53
CA PRO A 23 2.72 -1.31 -30.39
C PRO A 23 1.49 -2.23 -30.34
N GLU A 24 1.68 -3.52 -30.06
CA GLU A 24 0.63 -4.53 -29.93
C GLU A 24 -0.06 -4.56 -28.57
N GLU A 25 0.39 -3.74 -27.63
CA GLU A 25 -0.13 -3.73 -26.26
C GLU A 25 -1.10 -2.58 -26.01
N ALA A 26 -2.11 -2.85 -25.21
CA ALA A 26 -2.99 -1.86 -24.65
C ALA A 26 -2.45 -1.28 -23.32
N LEU A 27 -2.92 -0.09 -22.97
CA LEU A 27 -2.68 0.54 -21.66
C LEU A 27 -3.99 0.58 -20.88
N TYR A 28 -3.95 0.09 -19.64
CA TYR A 28 -5.08 0.09 -18.72
C TYR A 28 -4.76 0.86 -17.44
N LEU A 29 -5.78 1.45 -16.83
CA LEU A 29 -5.76 2.04 -15.49
C LEU A 29 -6.58 1.14 -14.56
N LEU A 30 -6.02 0.75 -13.43
CA LEU A 30 -6.74 0.01 -12.40
C LEU A 30 -7.21 0.95 -11.30
N LEU A 31 -8.51 0.93 -11.03
CA LEU A 31 -9.18 1.73 -10.01
C LEU A 31 -9.83 0.86 -8.95
N ASP A 32 -9.68 1.25 -7.67
CA ASP A 32 -10.34 0.63 -6.53
C ASP A 32 -11.34 1.59 -5.87
N PRO A 33 -12.66 1.41 -6.06
CA PRO A 33 -13.68 2.26 -5.47
C PRO A 33 -13.77 2.13 -3.94
N PHE A 34 -13.24 1.05 -3.33
CA PHE A 34 -13.20 0.89 -1.87
C PHE A 34 -12.33 1.93 -1.17
N ALA A 35 -11.47 2.63 -1.91
CA ALA A 35 -10.72 3.77 -1.40
C ALA A 35 -11.57 5.02 -1.10
N GLY A 36 -12.88 4.99 -1.43
CA GLY A 36 -13.79 6.08 -1.10
C GLY A 36 -13.75 7.24 -2.09
N CYS A 37 -13.70 6.95 -3.40
CA CYS A 37 -13.76 7.96 -4.45
C CYS A 37 -15.13 8.67 -4.47
N PRO A 38 -15.18 10.02 -4.34
CA PRO A 38 -16.44 10.75 -4.43
C PRO A 38 -17.08 10.61 -5.84
N PRO A 39 -18.43 10.64 -5.95
CA PRO A 39 -19.09 10.52 -7.25
C PRO A 39 -18.71 11.60 -8.27
N GLU A 40 -18.40 12.81 -7.79
CA GLU A 40 -17.96 13.95 -8.60
C GLU A 40 -16.46 13.90 -8.99
N HIS A 41 -15.73 12.90 -8.52
CA HIS A 41 -14.32 12.75 -8.87
C HIS A 41 -14.15 12.39 -10.35
N PRO A 42 -13.20 13.00 -11.08
CA PRO A 42 -13.03 12.76 -12.53
C PRO A 42 -12.66 11.30 -12.87
N LEU A 43 -12.22 10.52 -11.89
CA LEU A 43 -11.96 9.09 -12.03
C LEU A 43 -13.02 8.23 -11.34
N ALA A 44 -14.19 8.78 -11.00
CA ALA A 44 -15.31 7.96 -10.54
C ALA A 44 -15.73 7.00 -11.65
N ILE A 45 -15.82 5.70 -11.35
CA ILE A 45 -16.00 4.67 -12.37
C ILE A 45 -17.31 4.87 -13.16
N ALA A 46 -18.38 5.33 -12.50
CA ALA A 46 -19.63 5.66 -13.16
C ALA A 46 -19.47 6.80 -14.19
N ALA A 47 -18.76 7.87 -13.81
CA ALA A 47 -18.47 8.99 -14.71
C ALA A 47 -17.59 8.57 -15.89
N LEU A 48 -16.62 7.68 -15.68
CA LEU A 48 -15.78 7.13 -16.74
C LEU A 48 -16.58 6.23 -17.69
N SER A 49 -17.49 5.41 -17.17
CA SER A 49 -18.38 4.57 -18.01
C SER A 49 -19.32 5.42 -18.88
N GLU A 50 -19.81 6.54 -18.35
CA GLU A 50 -20.63 7.50 -19.11
C GLU A 50 -19.81 8.22 -20.19
N ALA A 51 -18.58 8.66 -19.85
CA ALA A 51 -17.74 9.46 -20.76
C ALA A 51 -17.08 8.64 -21.87
N LEU A 52 -16.66 7.40 -21.58
CA LEU A 52 -15.88 6.55 -22.50
C LEU A 52 -16.71 5.44 -23.15
N GLY A 53 -17.90 5.18 -22.63
CA GLY A 53 -18.71 4.02 -22.99
C GLY A 53 -18.37 2.78 -22.15
N SER A 54 -19.31 1.86 -22.04
CA SER A 54 -19.20 0.63 -21.25
C SER A 54 -18.04 -0.28 -21.69
N ASP A 55 -17.69 -0.25 -22.96
CA ASP A 55 -16.64 -1.12 -23.54
C ASP A 55 -15.21 -0.72 -23.11
N ALA A 56 -15.05 0.53 -22.63
CA ALA A 56 -13.76 1.01 -22.12
C ALA A 56 -13.55 0.71 -20.64
N VAL A 57 -14.58 0.22 -19.92
CA VAL A 57 -14.54 -0.02 -18.47
C VAL A 57 -14.94 -1.44 -18.16
N THR A 58 -14.00 -2.26 -17.75
CA THR A 58 -14.22 -3.68 -17.38
C THR A 58 -14.18 -3.85 -15.87
N ARG A 59 -15.27 -4.34 -15.26
CA ARG A 59 -15.36 -4.60 -13.82
C ARG A 59 -14.62 -5.87 -13.43
N ILE A 60 -13.92 -5.85 -12.30
CA ILE A 60 -13.25 -7.01 -11.72
C ILE A 60 -14.21 -7.64 -10.72
N ASP A 61 -14.63 -8.88 -10.97
CA ASP A 61 -15.58 -9.57 -10.10
C ASP A 61 -15.05 -9.73 -8.68
N CYS A 62 -15.68 -9.02 -7.76
CA CYS A 62 -15.48 -9.09 -6.32
C CYS A 62 -16.74 -9.48 -5.56
N SER A 63 -17.65 -10.22 -6.19
CA SER A 63 -18.96 -10.64 -5.66
C SER A 63 -18.89 -11.34 -4.29
N ARG A 64 -17.76 -11.96 -3.96
CA ARG A 64 -17.52 -12.56 -2.64
C ARG A 64 -17.33 -11.53 -1.53
N LEU A 65 -16.93 -10.30 -1.85
CA LEU A 65 -16.73 -9.21 -0.89
C LEU A 65 -17.94 -8.27 -0.87
N VAL A 66 -18.41 -7.87 -2.05
CA VAL A 66 -19.52 -6.91 -2.21
C VAL A 66 -20.44 -7.39 -3.31
N GLN A 67 -21.74 -7.45 -3.01
CA GLN A 67 -22.78 -7.91 -3.95
C GLN A 67 -23.04 -6.90 -5.08
N ASP A 68 -22.85 -5.60 -4.81
CA ASP A 68 -23.12 -4.54 -5.77
C ASP A 68 -21.95 -4.38 -6.76
N PRO A 69 -22.16 -4.69 -8.06
CA PRO A 69 -21.12 -4.54 -9.09
C PRO A 69 -20.62 -3.10 -9.28
N GLU A 70 -21.41 -2.10 -8.91
CA GLU A 70 -21.00 -0.69 -8.98
C GLU A 70 -19.84 -0.37 -8.03
N CYS A 71 -19.70 -1.17 -6.96
CA CYS A 71 -18.61 -1.05 -5.99
C CYS A 71 -17.38 -1.90 -6.35
N TRP A 72 -17.37 -2.62 -7.47
CA TRP A 72 -16.23 -3.45 -7.83
C TRP A 72 -15.10 -2.63 -8.45
N PRO A 73 -13.84 -3.03 -8.23
CA PRO A 73 -12.69 -2.45 -8.95
C PRO A 73 -12.85 -2.57 -10.45
N ALA A 74 -12.20 -1.67 -11.18
CA ALA A 74 -12.34 -1.62 -12.63
C ALA A 74 -11.01 -1.38 -13.34
N LEU A 75 -10.88 -2.01 -14.49
CA LEU A 75 -9.90 -1.67 -15.51
C LEU A 75 -10.52 -0.66 -16.48
N VAL A 76 -9.85 0.47 -16.67
CA VAL A 76 -10.23 1.50 -17.64
C VAL A 76 -9.18 1.52 -18.75
N ARG A 77 -9.60 1.30 -19.98
CA ARG A 77 -8.69 1.33 -21.13
C ARG A 77 -8.28 2.76 -21.46
N LEU A 78 -6.99 3.05 -21.36
CA LEU A 78 -6.41 4.36 -21.65
C LEU A 78 -5.84 4.46 -23.06
N ALA A 79 -5.47 3.35 -23.69
CA ALA A 79 -5.03 3.27 -25.08
C ALA A 79 -5.26 1.88 -25.67
N GLU A 80 -5.69 1.83 -26.90
CA GLU A 80 -5.67 0.61 -27.75
C GLU A 80 -4.25 0.31 -28.23
N PRO A 81 -3.99 -0.93 -28.68
CA PRO A 81 -2.76 -1.24 -29.39
C PRO A 81 -2.53 -0.26 -30.56
N GLY A 82 -1.34 0.32 -30.63
CA GLY A 82 -0.97 1.29 -31.66
C GLY A 82 -1.43 2.73 -31.42
N ASP A 83 -2.37 2.97 -30.54
CA ASP A 83 -2.90 4.32 -30.26
C ASP A 83 -2.09 5.07 -29.21
N ALA A 84 -2.13 6.40 -29.25
CA ALA A 84 -1.60 7.24 -28.17
C ALA A 84 -2.49 7.17 -26.92
N PRO A 85 -1.90 7.30 -25.71
CA PRO A 85 -2.66 7.36 -24.47
C PRO A 85 -3.64 8.54 -24.45
N THR A 86 -4.84 8.32 -23.89
CA THR A 86 -5.84 9.37 -23.69
C THR A 86 -5.40 10.38 -22.63
N ALA A 87 -6.09 11.54 -22.56
CA ALA A 87 -5.87 12.56 -21.54
C ALA A 87 -6.11 12.06 -20.09
N LEU A 88 -6.72 10.87 -19.92
CA LEU A 88 -6.89 10.24 -18.62
C LEU A 88 -5.57 9.74 -18.03
N ALA A 89 -4.55 9.44 -18.84
CA ALA A 89 -3.25 8.99 -18.33
C ALA A 89 -2.58 10.05 -17.43
N PRO A 90 -2.31 11.29 -17.88
CA PRO A 90 -1.76 12.33 -17.00
C PRO A 90 -2.73 12.77 -15.89
N LEU A 91 -4.05 12.71 -16.13
CA LEU A 91 -5.06 13.02 -15.11
C LEU A 91 -4.99 12.00 -13.96
N SER A 92 -4.95 10.69 -14.27
CA SER A 92 -4.84 9.63 -13.26
C SER A 92 -3.54 9.70 -12.48
N ALA A 93 -2.42 10.05 -13.14
CA ALA A 93 -1.14 10.31 -12.48
C ALA A 93 -1.23 11.46 -11.46
N THR A 94 -1.92 12.55 -11.84
CA THR A 94 -2.16 13.68 -10.94
C THR A 94 -3.03 13.29 -9.73
N CYS A 95 -4.04 12.45 -9.94
CA CYS A 95 -4.88 11.94 -8.87
C CYS A 95 -4.08 11.01 -7.93
N ALA A 96 -3.35 10.05 -8.48
CA ALA A 96 -2.49 9.15 -7.69
C ALA A 96 -1.45 9.92 -6.85
N ALA A 97 -0.84 10.97 -7.41
CA ALA A 97 0.06 11.81 -6.67
C ALA A 97 -0.60 12.45 -5.43
N ARG A 98 -1.88 12.85 -5.53
CA ARG A 98 -2.63 13.41 -4.41
C ARG A 98 -3.00 12.37 -3.36
N GLU A 99 -3.16 11.11 -3.77
CA GLU A 99 -3.46 9.98 -2.90
C GLU A 99 -2.22 9.45 -2.15
N SER A 100 -0.99 9.80 -2.57
CA SER A 100 0.25 9.25 -1.99
C SER A 100 0.37 9.41 -0.47
N ALA A 101 -0.39 10.32 0.14
CA ALA A 101 -0.49 10.52 1.58
C ALA A 101 -1.73 9.83 2.20
N ALA A 102 -2.59 9.21 1.38
CA ALA A 102 -3.82 8.58 1.83
C ALA A 102 -3.55 7.21 2.46
N THR A 103 -4.52 6.75 3.26
CA THR A 103 -4.49 5.40 3.85
C THR A 103 -4.87 4.34 2.79
N TRP A 104 -5.70 4.71 1.82
CA TRP A 104 -6.18 3.86 0.73
C TRP A 104 -6.03 4.59 -0.61
N HIS A 105 -5.74 3.85 -1.67
CA HIS A 105 -5.49 4.39 -3.00
C HIS A 105 -6.61 3.99 -3.96
N HIS A 106 -7.28 4.97 -4.55
CA HIS A 106 -8.24 4.75 -5.62
C HIS A 106 -7.53 4.36 -6.93
N VAL A 107 -6.39 5.01 -7.22
CA VAL A 107 -5.53 4.65 -8.34
C VAL A 107 -4.55 3.58 -7.91
N CYS A 108 -4.78 2.33 -8.35
CA CYS A 108 -3.92 1.20 -8.02
C CYS A 108 -2.75 1.00 -9.00
N GLY A 109 -2.79 1.66 -10.15
CA GLY A 109 -1.68 1.69 -11.10
C GLY A 109 -2.09 1.57 -12.56
N TRP A 110 -1.07 1.50 -13.42
CA TRP A 110 -1.19 1.42 -14.88
C TRP A 110 -0.61 0.12 -15.35
N LEU A 111 -1.32 -0.58 -16.23
CA LEU A 111 -0.98 -1.92 -16.68
C LEU A 111 -0.76 -1.94 -18.19
N ILE A 112 0.28 -2.62 -18.64
CA ILE A 112 0.55 -2.90 -20.04
C ILE A 112 0.32 -4.38 -20.30
N SER A 113 -0.48 -4.70 -21.32
CA SER A 113 -0.78 -6.07 -21.70
C SER A 113 -1.16 -6.17 -23.19
N ASP A 114 -0.82 -7.27 -23.83
CA ASP A 114 -1.31 -7.69 -25.13
C ASP A 114 -2.65 -8.47 -25.04
N GLN A 115 -3.13 -8.70 -23.80
CA GLN A 115 -4.35 -9.45 -23.55
C GLN A 115 -5.55 -8.50 -23.35
N PRO A 116 -6.78 -8.94 -23.71
CA PRO A 116 -7.98 -8.14 -23.52
C PRO A 116 -8.32 -7.94 -22.04
N ALA A 117 -9.02 -6.83 -21.73
CA ALA A 117 -9.37 -6.42 -20.38
C ALA A 117 -10.10 -7.50 -19.56
N ASP A 118 -10.98 -8.29 -20.21
CA ASP A 118 -11.73 -9.34 -19.53
C ASP A 118 -10.83 -10.45 -18.99
N LEU A 119 -9.80 -10.86 -19.74
CA LEU A 119 -8.85 -11.85 -19.26
C LEU A 119 -7.99 -11.31 -18.10
N ILE A 120 -7.61 -10.04 -18.17
CA ILE A 120 -6.88 -9.38 -17.08
C ILE A 120 -7.77 -9.30 -15.83
N ALA A 121 -9.02 -8.86 -15.97
CA ALA A 121 -9.98 -8.76 -14.87
C ALA A 121 -10.25 -10.11 -14.22
N GLN A 122 -10.48 -11.15 -15.03
CA GLN A 122 -10.65 -12.52 -14.55
C GLN A 122 -9.41 -13.00 -13.77
N HIS A 123 -8.22 -12.76 -14.29
CA HIS A 123 -6.97 -13.13 -13.62
C HIS A 123 -6.82 -12.41 -12.27
N ILE A 124 -7.03 -11.08 -12.23
CA ILE A 124 -6.95 -10.31 -10.97
C ILE A 124 -7.95 -10.87 -9.95
N SER A 125 -9.18 -11.14 -10.35
CA SER A 125 -10.21 -11.74 -9.48
C SER A 125 -9.78 -13.11 -8.94
N GLN A 126 -9.23 -13.97 -9.78
CA GLN A 126 -8.72 -15.29 -9.37
C GLN A 126 -7.58 -15.16 -8.35
N GLN A 127 -6.62 -14.26 -8.59
CA GLN A 127 -5.51 -14.05 -7.66
C GLN A 127 -5.99 -13.47 -6.31
N CYS A 128 -7.04 -12.66 -6.28
CA CYS A 128 -7.66 -12.20 -5.05
C CYS A 128 -8.14 -13.38 -4.17
N GLN A 129 -8.57 -14.48 -4.77
CA GLN A 129 -9.00 -15.68 -4.07
C GLN A 129 -7.81 -16.55 -3.64
N VAL A 130 -6.82 -16.75 -4.52
CA VAL A 130 -5.61 -17.54 -4.24
C VAL A 130 -4.80 -16.96 -3.06
N LEU A 131 -4.71 -15.64 -2.99
CA LEU A 131 -3.98 -14.93 -1.94
C LEU A 131 -4.79 -14.77 -0.64
N HIS A 132 -6.08 -15.09 -0.66
CA HIS A 132 -6.92 -15.04 0.53
C HIS A 132 -6.63 -16.22 1.46
N GLN A 133 -6.59 -15.98 2.77
CA GLN A 133 -6.55 -17.07 3.75
C GLN A 133 -7.90 -17.79 3.77
N PRO A 134 -7.92 -19.10 4.16
CA PRO A 134 -9.08 -19.97 4.02
C PRO A 134 -10.25 -19.63 4.97
N GLU A 135 -10.57 -18.36 5.16
CA GLU A 135 -11.85 -17.95 5.71
C GLU A 135 -12.91 -18.00 4.59
N PRO A 136 -14.09 -18.54 4.85
CA PRO A 136 -15.04 -18.90 3.79
C PRO A 136 -15.61 -17.72 3.00
N HIS A 137 -15.43 -16.49 3.48
CA HIS A 137 -16.03 -15.29 2.89
C HIS A 137 -15.04 -14.12 2.91
N GLY A 138 -14.29 -13.95 1.83
CA GLY A 138 -13.44 -12.79 1.66
C GLY A 138 -12.52 -12.92 0.45
N ILE A 139 -11.94 -11.80 0.08
CA ILE A 139 -10.91 -11.70 -0.95
C ILE A 139 -9.78 -10.84 -0.44
N THR A 140 -8.60 -11.02 -1.01
CA THR A 140 -7.46 -10.14 -0.76
C THR A 140 -7.28 -9.23 -1.97
N ALA A 141 -7.52 -7.94 -1.81
CA ALA A 141 -7.28 -6.91 -2.83
C ALA A 141 -5.78 -6.70 -3.03
N TRP A 142 -5.07 -7.71 -3.53
CA TRP A 142 -3.62 -7.75 -3.65
C TRP A 142 -3.06 -6.65 -4.57
N PHE A 143 -3.91 -6.11 -5.42
CA PHE A 143 -3.62 -5.03 -6.36
C PHE A 143 -3.53 -3.64 -5.70
N GLU A 144 -3.95 -3.50 -4.44
CA GLU A 144 -3.75 -2.26 -3.69
C GLU A 144 -2.24 -2.01 -3.51
N PRO A 145 -1.74 -0.78 -3.76
CA PRO A 145 -0.30 -0.50 -3.86
C PRO A 145 0.56 -1.00 -2.70
N VAL A 146 0.10 -0.81 -1.45
CA VAL A 146 0.86 -1.30 -0.27
C VAL A 146 0.88 -2.83 -0.23
N ARG A 147 -0.23 -3.49 -0.56
CA ARG A 147 -0.31 -4.95 -0.63
C ARG A 147 0.56 -5.52 -1.72
N LEU A 148 0.61 -4.83 -2.87
CA LEU A 148 1.49 -5.20 -3.99
C LEU A 148 2.96 -5.08 -3.60
N ALA A 149 3.36 -4.00 -2.93
CA ALA A 149 4.71 -3.83 -2.40
C ALA A 149 5.08 -4.93 -1.39
N LEU A 150 4.17 -5.29 -0.48
CA LEU A 150 4.38 -6.38 0.48
C LEU A 150 4.48 -7.74 -0.22
N LEU A 151 3.68 -7.99 -1.25
CA LEU A 151 3.72 -9.21 -2.04
C LEU A 151 5.10 -9.37 -2.70
N ARG A 152 5.60 -8.31 -3.34
CA ARG A 152 6.94 -8.29 -3.95
C ARG A 152 8.06 -8.54 -2.94
N ALA A 153 7.93 -7.99 -1.74
CA ALA A 153 8.93 -8.16 -0.68
C ALA A 153 8.94 -9.56 -0.05
N THR A 154 7.84 -10.32 -0.16
CA THR A 154 7.66 -11.58 0.60
C THR A 154 7.51 -12.82 -0.29
N LEU A 155 7.06 -12.67 -1.52
CA LEU A 155 6.90 -13.77 -2.47
C LEU A 155 8.13 -13.86 -3.39
N LYS A 156 8.77 -15.03 -3.40
CA LYS A 156 9.81 -15.33 -4.39
C LYS A 156 9.15 -15.45 -5.77
N ASN A 157 9.76 -14.88 -6.79
CA ASN A 157 9.21 -14.82 -8.15
C ASN A 157 7.82 -14.12 -8.17
N ALA A 158 7.71 -13.01 -7.44
CA ALA A 158 6.44 -12.30 -7.31
C ALA A 158 5.84 -11.88 -8.66
N GLY A 159 6.66 -11.68 -9.69
CA GLY A 159 6.23 -11.36 -11.06
C GLY A 159 5.33 -12.41 -11.72
N GLU A 160 5.34 -13.66 -11.24
CA GLU A 160 4.44 -14.70 -11.72
C GLU A 160 2.95 -14.36 -11.42
N VAL A 161 2.67 -13.56 -10.38
CA VAL A 161 1.29 -13.17 -10.02
C VAL A 161 0.64 -12.28 -11.06
N LEU A 162 1.42 -11.61 -11.91
CA LEU A 162 0.92 -10.70 -12.94
C LEU A 162 0.17 -11.41 -14.07
N GLY A 163 0.47 -12.68 -14.35
CA GLY A 163 -0.22 -13.50 -15.33
C GLY A 163 -0.26 -12.87 -16.74
N PRO A 164 -1.44 -12.38 -17.20
CA PRO A 164 -1.59 -11.74 -18.50
C PRO A 164 -0.99 -10.33 -18.59
N VAL A 165 -0.70 -9.69 -17.45
CA VAL A 165 -0.12 -8.34 -17.41
C VAL A 165 1.38 -8.43 -17.56
N ARG A 166 1.96 -7.77 -18.59
CA ARG A 166 3.41 -7.77 -18.79
C ARG A 166 4.12 -6.88 -17.79
N SER A 167 3.61 -5.66 -17.59
CA SER A 167 4.21 -4.66 -16.71
C SER A 167 3.12 -3.89 -15.99
N TRP A 168 3.39 -3.56 -14.74
CA TRP A 168 2.50 -2.80 -13.88
C TRP A 168 3.27 -1.66 -13.21
N LEU A 169 2.95 -0.42 -13.55
CA LEU A 169 3.44 0.76 -12.86
C LEU A 169 2.48 1.08 -11.71
N HIS A 170 2.96 1.13 -10.48
CA HIS A 170 2.13 1.42 -9.31
C HIS A 170 2.76 2.47 -8.39
N PRO A 171 1.95 3.23 -7.61
CA PRO A 171 2.45 4.08 -6.54
C PRO A 171 3.24 3.28 -5.49
N ASP A 172 4.37 3.80 -5.03
CA ASP A 172 5.23 3.12 -4.04
C ASP A 172 5.06 3.63 -2.60
N GLY A 173 4.20 4.62 -2.38
CA GLY A 173 3.97 5.23 -1.07
C GLY A 173 5.04 6.26 -0.65
N SER A 174 6.18 6.36 -1.33
CA SER A 174 7.20 7.39 -1.10
C SER A 174 6.92 8.71 -1.83
N GLY A 175 5.92 8.71 -2.71
CA GLY A 175 5.61 9.80 -3.62
C GLY A 175 6.19 9.60 -5.02
N SER A 176 6.58 8.38 -5.35
CA SER A 176 7.11 7.88 -6.62
C SER A 176 6.26 6.74 -7.17
N CYS A 177 6.62 6.26 -8.35
CA CYS A 177 6.03 5.05 -8.94
C CYS A 177 7.12 4.00 -9.16
N GLU A 178 6.75 2.74 -9.00
CA GLU A 178 7.62 1.61 -9.25
C GLU A 178 7.03 0.69 -10.32
N VAL A 179 7.89 0.12 -11.17
CA VAL A 179 7.48 -0.86 -12.19
C VAL A 179 7.61 -2.27 -11.64
N PHE A 180 6.55 -3.05 -11.82
CA PHE A 180 6.52 -4.46 -11.51
C PHE A 180 6.39 -5.26 -12.81
N GLU A 181 7.43 -6.02 -13.14
CA GLU A 181 7.51 -6.79 -14.37
C GLU A 181 7.06 -8.24 -14.18
N ARG A 182 6.41 -8.79 -15.21
CA ARG A 182 6.02 -10.21 -15.25
C ARG A 182 7.26 -11.09 -15.30
N GLU A 183 7.25 -12.13 -14.48
CA GLU A 183 8.18 -13.24 -14.57
C GLU A 183 7.51 -14.44 -15.25
N PRO A 184 8.25 -15.25 -16.02
CA PRO A 184 7.71 -16.46 -16.60
C PRO A 184 7.19 -17.41 -15.52
N MET A 185 5.95 -17.86 -15.68
CA MET A 185 5.35 -18.80 -14.73
C MET A 185 5.95 -20.20 -14.94
N ALA A 186 6.57 -20.76 -13.91
CA ALA A 186 7.21 -22.08 -13.94
C ALA A 186 6.22 -23.22 -13.61
N GLY A 187 4.96 -22.90 -13.31
CA GLY A 187 3.94 -23.87 -12.91
C GLY A 187 2.72 -23.19 -12.29
N GLU A 188 2.03 -23.88 -11.40
CA GLU A 188 0.98 -23.27 -10.58
C GLU A 188 1.61 -22.34 -9.51
N LEU A 189 1.07 -21.14 -9.34
CA LEU A 189 1.56 -20.17 -8.37
C LEU A 189 1.41 -20.72 -6.94
N ALA A 190 2.52 -21.15 -6.36
CA ALA A 190 2.57 -21.61 -4.98
C ALA A 190 2.73 -20.41 -4.02
N VAL A 191 1.66 -20.04 -3.33
CA VAL A 191 1.67 -18.96 -2.34
C VAL A 191 1.98 -19.52 -0.95
N PRO A 192 3.16 -19.22 -0.35
CA PRO A 192 3.48 -19.63 1.01
C PRO A 192 2.52 -19.04 2.04
N GLU A 193 2.29 -19.78 3.14
CA GLU A 193 1.44 -19.32 4.25
C GLU A 193 1.93 -17.99 4.85
N ALA A 194 3.24 -17.77 4.92
CA ALA A 194 3.81 -16.51 5.39
C ALA A 194 3.41 -15.31 4.53
N VAL A 195 3.27 -15.51 3.21
CA VAL A 195 2.80 -14.45 2.29
C VAL A 195 1.33 -14.14 2.55
N ARG A 196 0.48 -15.17 2.70
CA ARG A 196 -0.95 -14.99 3.05
C ARG A 196 -1.10 -14.27 4.39
N ALA A 197 -0.33 -14.69 5.40
CA ALA A 197 -0.31 -14.04 6.72
C ALA A 197 0.07 -12.56 6.62
N THR A 198 1.05 -12.21 5.77
CA THR A 198 1.43 -10.81 5.51
C THR A 198 0.27 -10.04 4.87
N GLN A 199 -0.40 -10.63 3.88
CA GLN A 199 -1.57 -10.00 3.24
C GLN A 199 -2.74 -9.83 4.22
N HIS A 200 -2.91 -10.74 5.16
CA HIS A 200 -3.92 -10.62 6.23
C HIS A 200 -3.64 -9.43 7.16
N VAL A 201 -2.37 -9.16 7.47
CA VAL A 201 -1.94 -8.04 8.33
C VAL A 201 -1.88 -6.70 7.57
N ALA A 202 -1.91 -6.72 6.24
CA ALA A 202 -1.79 -5.52 5.41
C ALA A 202 -2.72 -4.35 5.81
N PRO A 203 -4.00 -4.54 6.22
CA PRO A 203 -4.83 -3.42 6.69
C PRO A 203 -4.24 -2.68 7.88
N GLN A 204 -3.58 -3.38 8.80
CA GLN A 204 -2.90 -2.75 9.95
C GLN A 204 -1.64 -2.00 9.50
N ILE A 205 -0.91 -2.54 8.51
CA ILE A 205 0.26 -1.90 7.91
C ILE A 205 -0.16 -0.60 7.23
N ILE A 206 -1.22 -0.61 6.42
CA ILE A 206 -1.77 0.57 5.75
C ILE A 206 -2.17 1.65 6.77
N GLN A 207 -2.86 1.27 7.84
CA GLN A 207 -3.23 2.20 8.92
C GLN A 207 -2.00 2.79 9.62
N LEU A 208 -0.97 1.99 9.89
CA LEU A 208 0.28 2.45 10.47
C LEU A 208 1.02 3.41 9.55
N LEU A 209 1.09 3.13 8.25
CA LEU A 209 1.70 4.01 7.25
C LEU A 209 0.99 5.37 7.18
N GLY A 210 -0.35 5.38 7.17
CA GLY A 210 -1.13 6.61 7.19
C GLY A 210 -0.90 7.43 8.47
N ALA A 211 -0.80 6.77 9.62
CA ALA A 211 -0.47 7.45 10.88
C ALA A 211 0.97 7.97 10.90
N TRP A 212 1.93 7.18 10.43
CA TRP A 212 3.33 7.58 10.28
C TRP A 212 3.48 8.79 9.38
N HIS A 213 2.84 8.77 8.20
CA HIS A 213 2.88 9.91 7.29
C HIS A 213 2.35 11.20 7.94
N ARG A 214 1.21 11.14 8.65
CA ARG A 214 0.67 12.31 9.36
C ARG A 214 1.61 12.83 10.44
N LEU A 215 2.24 11.93 11.19
CA LEU A 215 3.16 12.30 12.26
C LEU A 215 4.51 12.78 11.75
N SER A 216 4.98 12.32 10.60
CA SER A 216 6.25 12.77 10.02
C SER A 216 6.25 14.26 9.63
N ALA A 217 5.07 14.85 9.43
CA ALA A 217 4.90 16.27 9.20
C ALA A 217 5.05 17.13 10.48
N VAL A 218 5.03 16.50 11.67
CA VAL A 218 5.12 17.19 12.97
C VAL A 218 6.52 16.98 13.55
N GLN A 219 7.14 18.07 14.04
CA GLN A 219 8.42 17.93 14.74
C GLN A 219 8.21 17.31 16.12
N HIS A 220 8.87 16.19 16.37
CA HIS A 220 8.87 15.55 17.68
C HIS A 220 10.22 15.81 18.36
N PRO A 221 10.22 16.42 19.59
CA PRO A 221 11.44 16.82 20.27
C PRO A 221 12.38 15.66 20.61
N HIS A 222 11.84 14.43 20.71
CA HIS A 222 12.62 13.24 21.04
C HIS A 222 12.97 12.37 19.83
N ALA A 223 12.48 12.70 18.63
CA ALA A 223 12.81 11.94 17.43
C ALA A 223 14.23 12.24 16.97
N PRO A 224 15.22 11.33 17.16
CA PRO A 224 16.58 11.57 16.76
C PRO A 224 16.80 11.53 15.23
N TRP A 225 15.78 11.13 14.49
CA TRP A 225 15.75 11.04 13.05
C TRP A 225 14.64 11.92 12.50
N HIS A 226 15.04 12.94 11.85
CA HIS A 226 14.25 13.59 10.84
C HIS A 226 14.62 12.92 9.50
N PHE A 227 13.62 12.61 8.69
CA PHE A 227 13.87 12.41 7.27
C PHE A 227 14.01 13.80 6.64
N PRO A 228 15.23 14.40 6.59
CA PRO A 228 15.38 15.78 6.17
C PRO A 228 15.01 15.87 4.69
N GLY A 229 13.97 16.63 4.40
CA GLY A 229 13.63 17.05 3.04
C GLY A 229 12.68 16.15 2.26
N SER A 230 12.18 15.03 2.79
CA SER A 230 11.14 14.25 2.11
C SER A 230 9.75 14.54 2.70
N SER A 231 8.82 14.95 1.86
CA SER A 231 7.39 15.07 2.21
C SER A 231 6.67 13.71 2.20
N GLY A 232 7.39 12.62 1.90
CA GLY A 232 6.88 11.25 1.79
C GLY A 232 7.48 10.28 2.81
N LEU A 233 6.94 9.07 2.85
CA LEU A 233 7.51 7.95 3.59
C LEU A 233 8.73 7.40 2.81
N PRO A 234 9.68 6.71 3.48
CA PRO A 234 10.76 6.00 2.79
C PRO A 234 10.20 4.89 1.87
N GLU A 235 10.91 4.59 0.80
CA GLU A 235 10.54 3.56 -0.18
C GLU A 235 10.26 2.20 0.47
N ASN A 236 11.03 1.81 1.49
CA ASN A 236 10.86 0.57 2.24
C ASN A 236 9.83 0.66 3.38
N ALA A 237 9.06 1.74 3.50
CA ALA A 237 8.11 1.95 4.60
C ALA A 237 7.11 0.80 4.80
N PRO A 238 6.52 0.17 3.75
CA PRO A 238 5.63 -0.97 3.94
C PRO A 238 6.30 -2.16 4.64
N THR A 239 7.48 -2.53 4.19
CA THR A 239 8.26 -3.63 4.79
C THR A 239 8.72 -3.28 6.21
N HIS A 240 9.11 -2.02 6.44
CA HIS A 240 9.50 -1.57 7.77
C HIS A 240 8.31 -1.59 8.74
N ALA A 241 7.15 -1.08 8.34
CA ALA A 241 5.92 -1.14 9.13
C ALA A 241 5.50 -2.58 9.44
N MET A 242 5.58 -3.49 8.46
CA MET A 242 5.36 -4.93 8.67
C MET A 242 6.28 -5.48 9.76
N ASN A 243 7.58 -5.20 9.70
CA ASN A 243 8.54 -5.69 10.67
C ASN A 243 8.26 -5.16 12.09
N LEU A 244 7.82 -3.91 12.23
CA LEU A 244 7.43 -3.34 13.52
C LEU A 244 6.18 -4.03 14.09
N ILE A 245 5.16 -4.27 13.28
CA ILE A 245 3.94 -4.98 13.69
C ILE A 245 4.28 -6.42 14.11
N LEU A 246 5.09 -7.13 13.32
CA LEU A 246 5.53 -8.48 13.68
C LEU A 246 6.34 -8.49 14.98
N LYS A 247 7.14 -7.46 15.23
CA LYS A 247 7.86 -7.29 16.49
C LYS A 247 6.91 -7.07 17.67
N ALA A 248 5.87 -6.25 17.50
CA ALA A 248 4.83 -6.06 18.52
C ALA A 248 4.06 -7.36 18.82
N PHE A 249 3.71 -8.15 17.80
CA PHE A 249 3.10 -9.47 17.98
C PHE A 249 3.99 -10.44 18.76
N ARG A 250 5.31 -10.44 18.51
CA ARG A 250 6.28 -11.27 19.28
C ARG A 250 6.38 -10.88 20.74
N GLN A 251 6.05 -9.62 21.07
CA GLN A 251 5.96 -9.16 22.47
C GLN A 251 4.62 -9.52 23.13
N GLY A 252 3.74 -10.23 22.44
CA GLY A 252 2.44 -10.66 22.97
C GLY A 252 1.29 -9.66 22.74
N LEU A 253 1.54 -8.47 22.18
CA LEU A 253 0.47 -7.52 21.90
C LEU A 253 -0.51 -8.09 20.87
N ARG A 254 -1.82 -7.89 21.10
CA ARG A 254 -2.90 -8.34 20.21
C ARG A 254 -3.93 -7.24 19.93
N ASP A 255 -4.07 -6.27 20.83
CA ASP A 255 -4.92 -5.12 20.60
C ASP A 255 -4.33 -4.22 19.51
N ARG A 256 -5.16 -3.82 18.53
CA ARG A 256 -4.72 -3.03 17.37
C ARG A 256 -4.20 -1.65 17.76
N ALA A 257 -4.84 -1.01 18.76
CA ALA A 257 -4.44 0.33 19.20
C ALA A 257 -3.10 0.27 19.93
N ASP A 258 -2.85 -0.77 20.74
CA ASP A 258 -1.58 -0.96 21.45
C ASP A 258 -0.43 -1.29 20.49
N ILE A 259 -0.69 -2.13 19.46
CA ILE A 259 0.27 -2.41 18.39
C ILE A 259 0.63 -1.12 17.65
N GLN A 260 -0.37 -0.35 17.23
CA GLN A 260 -0.16 0.92 16.52
C GLN A 260 0.60 1.92 17.39
N CYS A 261 0.19 2.06 18.66
CA CYS A 261 0.87 2.91 19.63
C CYS A 261 2.36 2.54 19.75
N MET A 262 2.66 1.26 20.00
CA MET A 262 4.04 0.79 20.11
C MET A 262 4.86 1.07 18.86
N CYS A 263 4.32 0.73 17.68
CA CYS A 263 5.00 0.95 16.41
C CYS A 263 5.29 2.44 16.16
N LEU A 264 4.32 3.33 16.40
CA LEU A 264 4.50 4.77 16.24
C LEU A 264 5.56 5.34 17.21
N HIS A 265 5.59 4.88 18.46
CA HIS A 265 6.62 5.32 19.39
C HIS A 265 8.01 4.80 19.01
N MET A 266 8.10 3.60 18.44
CA MET A 266 9.36 3.10 17.88
C MET A 266 9.81 3.91 16.67
N LEU A 267 8.88 4.37 15.84
CA LEU A 267 9.16 5.23 14.69
C LEU A 267 9.53 6.66 15.09
N MET A 268 8.86 7.24 16.07
CA MET A 268 8.91 8.68 16.36
C MET A 268 9.78 9.04 17.56
N ILE A 269 10.07 8.09 18.46
CA ILE A 269 10.85 8.34 19.68
C ILE A 269 12.18 7.59 19.63
N HIS A 270 12.16 6.23 19.58
CA HIS A 270 13.40 5.46 19.54
C HIS A 270 13.17 4.03 19.03
N PRO A 271 13.92 3.52 18.02
CA PRO A 271 13.72 2.18 17.43
C PRO A 271 13.98 1.04 18.42
N LEU A 272 14.74 1.29 19.46
CA LEU A 272 15.11 0.30 20.47
C LEU A 272 14.28 0.43 21.76
N LEU A 273 13.10 1.10 21.71
CA LEU A 273 12.25 1.30 22.89
C LEU A 273 12.00 0.01 23.68
N LEU A 274 11.81 -1.11 22.99
CA LEU A 274 11.61 -2.42 23.60
C LEU A 274 12.83 -2.96 24.38
N GLN A 275 13.97 -2.28 24.33
CA GLN A 275 15.14 -2.64 25.16
C GLN A 275 15.14 -1.92 26.52
N HIS A 276 14.29 -0.92 26.71
CA HIS A 276 14.20 -0.21 27.98
C HIS A 276 13.32 -1.00 28.98
N PRO A 277 13.79 -1.28 30.22
CA PRO A 277 13.05 -2.11 31.18
C PRO A 277 11.64 -1.60 31.50
N THR A 278 11.47 -0.31 31.65
CA THR A 278 10.15 0.30 31.90
C THR A 278 9.19 0.01 30.75
N ILE A 279 9.64 0.17 29.50
CA ILE A 279 8.81 -0.08 28.31
C ILE A 279 8.46 -1.57 28.19
N GLN A 280 9.44 -2.46 28.45
CA GLN A 280 9.19 -3.92 28.47
C GLN A 280 8.10 -4.27 29.47
N HIS A 281 8.17 -3.75 30.70
CA HIS A 281 7.18 -3.98 31.72
C HIS A 281 5.77 -3.49 31.31
N GLU A 282 5.67 -2.28 30.72
CA GLU A 282 4.37 -1.77 30.28
C GLU A 282 3.79 -2.59 29.10
N VAL A 283 4.65 -3.06 28.19
CA VAL A 283 4.24 -3.94 27.09
C VAL A 283 3.78 -5.31 27.60
N GLU A 284 4.46 -5.89 28.59
CA GLU A 284 4.06 -7.15 29.24
C GLU A 284 2.67 -7.02 29.89
N ARG A 285 2.43 -5.91 30.61
CA ARG A 285 1.12 -5.62 31.23
C ARG A 285 0.01 -5.44 30.20
N ALA A 286 0.30 -4.76 29.09
CA ALA A 286 -0.64 -4.59 28.00
C ALA A 286 -0.94 -5.95 27.31
N ALA A 287 0.09 -6.78 27.10
CA ALA A 287 -0.08 -8.13 26.56
C ALA A 287 -0.90 -9.06 27.49
N ALA A 288 -0.80 -8.87 28.82
CA ALA A 288 -1.62 -9.54 29.81
C ALA A 288 -3.07 -8.99 29.89
N GLY A 289 -3.37 -7.89 29.20
CA GLY A 289 -4.69 -7.25 29.23
C GLY A 289 -4.98 -6.44 30.50
N GLU A 290 -3.97 -6.13 31.30
CA GLU A 290 -4.13 -5.39 32.55
C GLU A 290 -4.42 -3.90 32.33
N GLN A 291 -3.86 -3.33 31.24
CA GLN A 291 -4.04 -1.92 30.85
C GLN A 291 -3.76 -1.73 29.37
N ARG A 292 -4.24 -0.64 28.79
CA ARG A 292 -3.89 -0.25 27.42
C ARG A 292 -2.55 0.47 27.40
N LEU A 293 -1.67 0.06 26.48
CA LEU A 293 -0.37 0.69 26.26
C LEU A 293 -0.51 2.15 25.82
N ALA A 294 -1.51 2.44 24.96
CA ALA A 294 -1.81 3.79 24.51
C ALA A 294 -2.14 4.75 25.66
N ASP A 295 -2.97 4.32 26.62
CA ASP A 295 -3.33 5.14 27.79
C ASP A 295 -2.11 5.39 28.70
N ARG A 296 -1.27 4.36 28.83
CA ARG A 296 -0.07 4.47 29.64
C ARG A 296 0.96 5.42 29.03
N PHE A 297 1.23 5.31 27.73
CA PHE A 297 2.18 6.19 27.06
C PHE A 297 1.68 7.64 26.98
N ALA A 298 0.37 7.85 26.86
CA ALA A 298 -0.22 9.18 26.95
C ALA A 298 -0.03 9.86 28.32
N SER A 299 0.21 9.08 29.38
CA SER A 299 0.49 9.62 30.72
C SER A 299 1.95 10.02 30.96
N TYR A 300 2.85 9.70 30.02
CA TYR A 300 4.26 10.06 30.12
C TYR A 300 4.49 11.50 29.67
N ASP A 301 5.16 12.28 30.49
CA ASP A 301 5.60 13.63 30.14
C ASP A 301 6.94 13.62 29.37
N ASP A 302 7.35 14.78 28.91
CA ASP A 302 8.62 14.93 28.16
C ASP A 302 9.84 14.57 28.99
N CYS A 303 9.79 14.74 30.32
CA CYS A 303 10.87 14.39 31.23
C CYS A 303 11.02 12.85 31.28
N THR A 304 9.92 12.14 31.40
CA THR A 304 9.88 10.67 31.39
C THR A 304 10.41 10.12 30.08
N TRP A 305 9.97 10.64 28.93
CA TRP A 305 10.46 10.22 27.62
C TRP A 305 11.94 10.51 27.44
N SER A 306 12.42 11.67 27.89
CA SER A 306 13.85 12.04 27.83
C SER A 306 14.70 11.08 28.66
N HIS A 307 14.23 10.67 29.84
CA HIS A 307 14.92 9.70 30.68
C HIS A 307 14.98 8.31 30.04
N ILE A 308 13.86 7.85 29.46
CA ILE A 308 13.80 6.57 28.74
C ILE A 308 14.80 6.56 27.56
N VAL A 309 14.77 7.62 26.74
CA VAL A 309 15.67 7.73 25.57
C VAL A 309 17.14 7.80 26.01
N ALA A 310 17.46 8.51 27.08
CA ALA A 310 18.83 8.59 27.63
C ALA A 310 19.36 7.23 28.12
N GLY A 311 18.48 6.34 28.55
CA GLY A 311 18.82 4.97 28.97
C GLY A 311 19.04 3.97 27.84
N LEU A 312 18.76 4.38 26.59
CA LEU A 312 18.87 3.50 25.43
C LEU A 312 20.22 3.69 24.69
N PRO A 313 20.72 2.66 24.00
CA PRO A 313 21.87 2.78 23.11
C PRO A 313 21.59 3.84 22.04
N LYS A 314 22.60 4.62 21.66
CA LYS A 314 22.44 5.56 20.54
C LYS A 314 21.97 4.83 19.29
N ALA A 315 20.84 5.23 18.75
CA ALA A 315 20.36 4.68 17.50
C ALA A 315 21.40 5.01 16.40
N ARG A 316 21.96 3.98 15.78
CA ARG A 316 22.62 4.11 14.50
C ARG A 316 21.53 4.46 13.50
N SER A 317 21.84 5.34 12.52
CA SER A 317 20.90 5.75 11.49
C SER A 317 19.96 4.63 11.06
N TYR A 318 18.69 4.96 10.88
CA TYR A 318 17.70 4.03 10.32
C TYR A 318 18.26 3.40 9.03
N PRO A 319 18.06 2.08 8.83
CA PRO A 319 18.47 1.42 7.60
C PRO A 319 17.73 1.95 6.38
#